data_b788a54b91c0aa0f0abe5c97fba9c10b
#
_entry.id   b788a54b91c0aa0f0abe5c97fba9c10b
#
_cell.length_a   1.000
_cell.length_b   1.000
_cell.length_c   1.000
_cell.angle_alpha   90.00
_cell.angle_beta   90.00
_cell.angle_gamma   90.00
#
_symmetry.space_group_name_H-M   'P 1'
#
loop_
_entity.id
_entity.type
_entity.pdbx_description
1 polymer ?
#
loop_
_entity_poly.entity_id
_entity_poly.type
_entity_poly.pdbx_seq_one_letter_code
_entity_poly.pdbx_strand_id
1 'polypeptide(L)'
;MDNNERRDKGMVYISDEAVFEKQKRARRLTYKMNNMDTSDFEGIAEVARELFGKCGKNIMVNPPFHCDYGKNIEVGDNFFCNYNCVILDCNKVTIGDNCLFAPNVSIYAAGHPIHSACRNTGYEYAREIHIGNNVWIGGNVVICPGVTIGDNAVIGAGSIVTKDISAWTVVAGNPCKVIREITDDDIEFFFKNNRFDENAFMDMERIWRENSNNGKFSFRNKGKLPEIIKRVKERFCNG
;
A
#
# COMPACT_ATOMS: atom_id res chain seq x y z
N MET A 1 6.56 29.30 13.92
CA MET A 1 6.32 28.00 13.24
C MET A 1 7.01 28.09 11.91
N ASP A 2 8.01 27.25 11.69
CA ASP A 2 8.75 27.18 10.42
C ASP A 2 7.98 26.37 9.34
N ASN A 3 8.51 26.31 8.10
CA ASN A 3 7.84 25.59 7.00
C ASN A 3 7.76 24.07 7.23
N ASN A 4 8.73 23.46 7.91
CA ASN A 4 8.66 22.04 8.26
C ASN A 4 7.53 21.77 9.28
N GLU A 5 7.44 22.58 10.33
CA GLU A 5 6.36 22.47 11.33
C GLU A 5 4.96 22.70 10.70
N ARG A 6 4.87 23.64 9.75
CA ARG A 6 3.61 23.90 9.00
C ARG A 6 3.23 22.68 8.16
N ARG A 7 4.17 22.14 7.41
CA ARG A 7 3.98 20.93 6.59
C ARG A 7 3.51 19.76 7.45
N ASP A 8 4.22 19.49 8.55
CA ASP A 8 3.95 18.34 9.44
C ASP A 8 2.57 18.47 10.12
N LYS A 9 2.06 19.69 10.28
CA LYS A 9 0.70 19.98 10.76
C LYS A 9 -0.36 20.05 9.64
N GLY A 10 -0.02 19.69 8.41
CA GLY A 10 -0.92 19.74 7.27
C GLY A 10 -1.35 21.16 6.87
N MET A 11 -0.59 22.19 7.26
CA MET A 11 -0.81 23.57 6.85
C MET A 11 -0.11 23.84 5.51
N VAL A 12 -0.47 24.96 4.87
CA VAL A 12 0.27 25.43 3.69
C VAL A 12 1.69 25.86 4.11
N TYR A 13 2.69 25.52 3.31
CA TYR A 13 4.11 25.79 3.53
C TYR A 13 4.80 26.14 2.22
N ILE A 14 6.04 26.62 2.29
CA ILE A 14 6.92 26.83 1.16
C ILE A 14 8.11 25.89 1.28
N SER A 15 8.49 25.21 0.21
CA SER A 15 9.69 24.39 0.14
C SER A 15 10.92 25.31 0.07
N ASP A 16 11.48 25.61 1.23
CA ASP A 16 12.70 26.38 1.41
C ASP A 16 13.95 25.49 1.48
N GLU A 17 15.13 26.09 1.67
CA GLU A 17 16.39 25.37 1.74
C GLU A 17 16.40 24.31 2.86
N ALA A 18 15.78 24.60 4.02
CA ALA A 18 15.69 23.65 5.14
C ALA A 18 14.83 22.42 4.79
N VAL A 19 13.80 22.58 3.95
CA VAL A 19 13.00 21.50 3.41
C VAL A 19 13.83 20.67 2.43
N PHE A 20 14.55 21.30 1.50
CA PHE A 20 15.40 20.62 0.51
C PHE A 20 16.56 19.84 1.14
N GLU A 21 17.17 20.36 2.22
CA GLU A 21 18.23 19.62 2.93
C GLU A 21 17.74 18.26 3.47
N LYS A 22 16.52 18.20 3.97
CA LYS A 22 15.95 16.93 4.43
C LYS A 22 15.73 15.92 3.29
N GLN A 23 15.46 16.38 2.06
CA GLN A 23 15.31 15.51 0.89
C GLN A 23 16.64 14.91 0.41
N LYS A 24 17.77 15.58 0.63
CA LYS A 24 19.09 15.11 0.14
C LYS A 24 19.44 13.71 0.64
N ARG A 25 19.07 13.37 1.90
CA ARG A 25 19.29 12.04 2.44
C ARG A 25 18.50 10.98 1.64
N ALA A 26 17.22 11.21 1.41
CA ALA A 26 16.37 10.29 0.66
C ALA A 26 16.88 10.10 -0.77
N ARG A 27 17.27 11.18 -1.45
CA ARG A 27 17.84 11.13 -2.81
C ARG A 27 19.11 10.29 -2.88
N ARG A 28 20.00 10.36 -1.88
CA ARG A 28 21.19 9.50 -1.83
C ARG A 28 20.85 8.02 -1.63
N LEU A 29 19.89 7.72 -0.74
CA LEU A 29 19.50 6.35 -0.46
C LEU A 29 18.71 5.71 -1.60
N THR A 30 17.81 6.46 -2.23
CA THR A 30 17.10 5.98 -3.42
C THR A 30 18.05 5.78 -4.60
N TYR A 31 19.04 6.68 -4.78
CA TYR A 31 20.08 6.47 -5.78
C TYR A 31 20.87 5.18 -5.49
N LYS A 32 21.31 4.96 -4.24
CA LYS A 32 22.01 3.73 -3.84
C LYS A 32 21.16 2.51 -4.16
N MET A 33 19.90 2.46 -3.67
CA MET A 33 18.97 1.35 -3.89
C MET A 33 18.75 1.06 -5.37
N ASN A 34 18.49 2.10 -6.17
CA ASN A 34 18.14 1.96 -7.58
C ASN A 34 19.30 1.54 -8.49
N ASN A 35 20.55 1.57 -7.97
CA ASN A 35 21.74 1.13 -8.68
C ASN A 35 22.38 -0.14 -8.07
N MET A 36 21.71 -0.81 -7.13
CA MET A 36 22.14 -2.11 -6.62
C MET A 36 21.83 -3.23 -7.61
N ASP A 37 22.52 -4.36 -7.43
CA ASP A 37 22.13 -5.60 -8.08
C ASP A 37 20.71 -5.99 -7.61
N THR A 38 19.79 -6.13 -8.55
CA THR A 38 18.38 -6.43 -8.24
C THR A 38 18.17 -7.83 -7.68
N SER A 39 19.17 -8.71 -7.72
CA SER A 39 19.15 -10.01 -7.07
C SER A 39 19.58 -9.97 -5.60
N ASP A 40 20.15 -8.88 -5.12
CA ASP A 40 20.50 -8.65 -3.72
C ASP A 40 19.29 -8.16 -2.91
N PHE A 41 18.31 -9.05 -2.72
CA PHE A 41 17.06 -8.72 -2.04
C PHE A 41 17.26 -8.21 -0.59
N GLU A 42 18.22 -8.82 0.15
CA GLU A 42 18.47 -8.41 1.55
C GLU A 42 19.18 -7.05 1.62
N GLY A 43 20.19 -6.81 0.78
CA GLY A 43 20.87 -5.52 0.73
C GLY A 43 19.93 -4.39 0.34
N ILE A 44 18.99 -4.63 -0.61
CA ILE A 44 17.95 -3.68 -0.98
C ILE A 44 17.02 -3.41 0.20
N ALA A 45 16.59 -4.47 0.91
CA ALA A 45 15.74 -4.33 2.09
C ALA A 45 16.42 -3.56 3.23
N GLU A 46 17.74 -3.72 3.43
CA GLU A 46 18.51 -2.93 4.40
C GLU A 46 18.52 -1.44 4.04
N VAL A 47 18.74 -1.10 2.77
CA VAL A 47 18.68 0.31 2.32
C VAL A 47 17.26 0.87 2.49
N ALA A 48 16.22 0.08 2.24
CA ALA A 48 14.84 0.49 2.46
C ALA A 48 14.56 0.73 3.95
N ARG A 49 15.05 -0.11 4.86
CA ARG A 49 14.97 0.10 6.32
C ARG A 49 15.70 1.36 6.77
N GLU A 50 16.84 1.66 6.15
CA GLU A 50 17.53 2.93 6.40
C GLU A 50 16.71 4.12 5.89
N LEU A 51 16.11 4.02 4.71
CA LEU A 51 15.38 5.09 4.04
C LEU A 51 14.09 5.45 4.77
N PHE A 52 13.26 4.44 5.11
CA PHE A 52 11.93 4.63 5.68
C PHE A 52 11.99 5.07 7.15
N GLY A 53 10.90 5.67 7.63
CA GLY A 53 10.75 6.09 9.02
C GLY A 53 10.57 4.92 9.97
N LYS A 54 9.79 3.92 9.53
CA LYS A 54 9.55 2.68 10.25
C LYS A 54 9.33 1.54 9.27
N CYS A 55 9.90 0.37 9.58
CA CYS A 55 9.67 -0.86 8.83
C CYS A 55 9.34 -2.01 9.76
N GLY A 56 8.37 -2.81 9.35
CA GLY A 56 8.12 -4.14 9.89
C GLY A 56 9.14 -5.17 9.43
N LYS A 57 8.81 -6.43 9.65
CA LYS A 57 9.62 -7.59 9.21
C LYS A 57 9.29 -7.96 7.77
N ASN A 58 10.22 -8.66 7.11
CA ASN A 58 10.03 -9.27 5.79
C ASN A 58 9.56 -8.27 4.72
N ILE A 59 10.13 -7.07 4.69
CA ILE A 59 9.82 -6.10 3.65
C ILE A 59 10.57 -6.44 2.36
N MET A 60 9.94 -6.22 1.22
CA MET A 60 10.55 -6.34 -0.11
C MET A 60 10.22 -5.11 -0.95
N VAL A 61 11.23 -4.47 -1.50
CA VAL A 61 11.09 -3.31 -2.39
C VAL A 61 11.87 -3.59 -3.66
N ASN A 62 11.19 -3.62 -4.79
CA ASN A 62 11.83 -3.81 -6.09
C ASN A 62 12.19 -2.45 -6.71
N PRO A 63 13.48 -2.17 -6.98
CA PRO A 63 13.90 -0.96 -7.66
C PRO A 63 13.42 -0.89 -9.13
N PRO A 64 13.29 0.32 -9.72
CA PRO A 64 13.49 1.59 -9.05
C PRO A 64 12.33 1.99 -8.14
N PHE A 65 12.68 2.67 -7.04
CA PHE A 65 11.75 3.27 -6.10
C PHE A 65 12.10 4.74 -5.88
N HIS A 66 11.12 5.61 -5.71
CA HIS A 66 11.35 7.04 -5.48
C HIS A 66 10.48 7.57 -4.34
N CYS A 67 11.05 8.50 -3.56
CA CYS A 67 10.31 9.22 -2.52
C CYS A 67 10.93 10.61 -2.29
N ASP A 68 10.25 11.48 -1.54
CA ASP A 68 10.76 12.80 -1.18
C ASP A 68 11.65 12.77 0.05
N TYR A 69 11.20 12.20 1.15
CA TYR A 69 11.93 12.17 2.44
C TYR A 69 12.26 10.75 2.90
N GLY A 70 11.46 9.79 2.58
CA GLY A 70 11.52 8.42 3.07
C GLY A 70 11.16 8.29 4.55
N LYS A 71 11.57 9.25 5.37
CA LYS A 71 11.33 9.25 6.83
C LYS A 71 9.88 9.40 7.23
N ASN A 72 9.03 9.89 6.35
CA ASN A 72 7.59 9.98 6.57
C ASN A 72 6.84 8.72 6.11
N ILE A 73 7.55 7.72 5.56
CA ILE A 73 6.99 6.43 5.15
C ILE A 73 7.13 5.44 6.31
N GLU A 74 6.02 4.88 6.76
CA GLU A 74 5.99 3.79 7.74
C GLU A 74 5.30 2.58 7.10
N VAL A 75 5.93 1.41 7.15
CA VAL A 75 5.38 0.17 6.60
C VAL A 75 5.37 -0.93 7.66
N GLY A 76 4.33 -1.75 7.63
CA GLY A 76 4.15 -2.90 8.50
C GLY A 76 4.93 -4.14 8.06
N ASP A 77 4.59 -5.29 8.66
CA ASP A 77 5.18 -6.59 8.37
C ASP A 77 4.75 -7.08 6.97
N ASN A 78 5.65 -7.79 6.27
CA ASN A 78 5.41 -8.41 4.97
C ASN A 78 4.97 -7.42 3.88
N PHE A 79 5.47 -6.19 3.93
CA PHE A 79 5.22 -5.19 2.89
C PHE A 79 5.95 -5.57 1.60
N PHE A 80 5.22 -5.62 0.49
CA PHE A 80 5.77 -5.84 -0.84
C PHE A 80 5.50 -4.64 -1.75
N CYS A 81 6.56 -4.06 -2.30
CA CYS A 81 6.51 -2.96 -3.25
C CYS A 81 7.17 -3.38 -4.56
N ASN A 82 6.40 -3.45 -5.63
CA ASN A 82 6.88 -3.83 -6.95
C ASN A 82 7.60 -2.66 -7.65
N TYR A 83 8.05 -2.88 -8.90
CA TYR A 83 8.87 -1.94 -9.66
C TYR A 83 8.21 -0.57 -9.90
N ASN A 84 9.03 0.48 -9.98
CA ASN A 84 8.65 1.84 -10.38
C ASN A 84 7.62 2.50 -9.45
N CYS A 85 7.58 2.13 -8.18
CA CYS A 85 6.69 2.78 -7.23
C CYS A 85 7.25 4.14 -6.79
N VAL A 86 6.34 5.12 -6.59
CA VAL A 86 6.66 6.48 -6.16
C VAL A 86 5.81 6.84 -4.95
N ILE A 87 6.45 7.30 -3.87
CA ILE A 87 5.75 7.82 -2.69
C ILE A 87 6.26 9.23 -2.40
N LEU A 88 5.49 10.26 -2.77
CA LEU A 88 5.80 11.64 -2.42
C LEU A 88 5.33 11.90 -0.99
N ASP A 89 6.18 11.54 -0.05
CA ASP A 89 5.94 11.56 1.39
C ASP A 89 6.21 12.93 2.01
N CYS A 90 5.65 13.99 1.42
CA CYS A 90 5.70 15.33 2.01
C CYS A 90 4.98 15.42 3.36
N ASN A 91 4.04 14.55 3.64
CA ASN A 91 3.48 14.27 4.96
C ASN A 91 3.49 12.77 5.21
N LYS A 92 3.03 12.34 6.37
CA LYS A 92 3.06 10.94 6.81
C LYS A 92 2.27 10.05 5.86
N VAL A 93 2.89 8.92 5.48
CA VAL A 93 2.27 7.82 4.73
C VAL A 93 2.44 6.55 5.56
N THR A 94 1.34 6.04 6.09
CA THR A 94 1.34 4.79 6.87
C THR A 94 0.72 3.67 6.06
N ILE A 95 1.39 2.52 6.05
CA ILE A 95 0.99 1.32 5.34
C ILE A 95 1.03 0.16 6.33
N GLY A 96 -0.07 -0.54 6.47
CA GLY A 96 -0.20 -1.65 7.41
C GLY A 96 0.53 -2.92 6.98
N ASP A 97 0.22 -4.00 7.68
CA ASP A 97 0.81 -5.32 7.45
C ASP A 97 0.26 -5.99 6.19
N ASN A 98 1.08 -6.86 5.56
CA ASN A 98 0.71 -7.69 4.42
C ASN A 98 0.16 -6.90 3.21
N CYS A 99 0.66 -5.70 2.99
CA CYS A 99 0.27 -4.88 1.85
C CYS A 99 1.08 -5.22 0.61
N LEU A 100 0.38 -5.34 -0.53
CA LEU A 100 0.97 -5.67 -1.82
C LEU A 100 0.75 -4.53 -2.81
N PHE A 101 1.84 -3.94 -3.29
CA PHE A 101 1.82 -2.92 -4.33
C PHE A 101 2.32 -3.50 -5.63
N ALA A 102 1.50 -3.45 -6.67
CA ALA A 102 1.87 -3.82 -8.02
C ALA A 102 2.75 -2.73 -8.68
N PRO A 103 3.30 -2.95 -9.89
CA PRO A 103 4.17 -1.97 -10.54
C PRO A 103 3.50 -0.60 -10.76
N ASN A 104 4.32 0.46 -10.70
CA ASN A 104 3.91 1.84 -10.98
C ASN A 104 2.84 2.40 -10.03
N VAL A 105 2.74 1.90 -8.81
CA VAL A 105 1.88 2.51 -7.78
C VAL A 105 2.47 3.85 -7.37
N SER A 106 1.62 4.89 -7.36
CA SER A 106 2.00 6.25 -7.01
C SER A 106 1.15 6.77 -5.85
N ILE A 107 1.81 7.21 -4.78
CA ILE A 107 1.17 7.78 -3.60
C ILE A 107 1.64 9.23 -3.46
N TYR A 108 0.70 10.18 -3.51
CA TYR A 108 1.01 11.59 -3.47
C TYR A 108 0.40 12.25 -2.23
N ALA A 109 1.22 12.46 -1.19
CA ALA A 109 0.78 13.16 0.01
C ALA A 109 0.80 14.69 -0.16
N ALA A 110 1.29 15.20 -1.28
CA ALA A 110 1.44 16.63 -1.57
C ALA A 110 0.50 17.13 -2.66
N GLY A 111 0.24 18.43 -2.65
CA GLY A 111 -0.50 19.14 -3.68
C GLY A 111 -0.24 20.64 -3.64
N HIS A 112 -0.76 21.33 -4.66
CA HIS A 112 -0.62 22.77 -4.81
C HIS A 112 -1.97 23.48 -4.88
N PRO A 113 -2.05 24.77 -4.50
CA PRO A 113 -3.26 25.57 -4.69
C PRO A 113 -3.74 25.55 -6.14
N ILE A 114 -5.06 25.39 -6.34
CA ILE A 114 -5.66 25.32 -7.68
C ILE A 114 -5.46 26.63 -8.44
N HIS A 115 -5.69 27.77 -7.76
CA HIS A 115 -5.54 29.09 -8.41
C HIS A 115 -4.07 29.42 -8.66
N SER A 116 -3.73 29.75 -9.89
CA SER A 116 -2.33 30.00 -10.31
C SER A 116 -1.66 31.13 -9.53
N ALA A 117 -2.38 32.23 -9.22
CA ALA A 117 -1.86 33.31 -8.41
C ALA A 117 -1.41 32.85 -7.01
N CYS A 118 -2.12 31.91 -6.41
CA CYS A 118 -1.71 31.30 -5.12
C CYS A 118 -0.56 30.32 -5.31
N ARG A 119 -0.64 29.44 -6.32
CA ARG A 119 0.39 28.42 -6.61
C ARG A 119 1.73 29.05 -6.95
N ASN A 120 1.73 30.15 -7.74
CA ASN A 120 2.93 30.83 -8.18
C ASN A 120 3.66 31.58 -7.05
N THR A 121 3.07 31.69 -5.85
CA THR A 121 3.77 32.18 -4.66
C THR A 121 4.70 31.12 -4.04
N GLY A 122 4.68 29.86 -4.55
CA GLY A 122 5.47 28.75 -4.04
C GLY A 122 4.81 27.99 -2.89
N TYR A 123 3.58 28.37 -2.49
CA TYR A 123 2.86 27.59 -1.47
C TYR A 123 2.38 26.25 -2.00
N GLU A 124 2.52 25.26 -1.17
CA GLU A 124 2.03 23.89 -1.34
C GLU A 124 1.39 23.38 -0.03
N TYR A 125 0.74 22.24 -0.08
CA TYR A 125 0.19 21.58 1.10
C TYR A 125 0.52 20.08 1.06
N ALA A 126 0.48 19.45 2.24
CA ALA A 126 0.59 18.02 2.34
C ALA A 126 -0.48 17.46 3.29
N ARG A 127 -0.97 16.25 2.98
CA ARG A 127 -1.97 15.52 3.77
C ARG A 127 -1.51 14.11 4.00
N GLU A 128 -1.71 13.62 5.22
CA GLU A 128 -1.41 12.24 5.57
C GLU A 128 -2.21 11.25 4.72
N ILE A 129 -1.61 10.11 4.43
CA ILE A 129 -2.26 8.99 3.76
C ILE A 129 -2.14 7.76 4.65
N HIS A 130 -3.26 7.06 4.85
CA HIS A 130 -3.32 5.88 5.68
C HIS A 130 -3.82 4.69 4.87
N ILE A 131 -3.03 3.62 4.82
CA ILE A 131 -3.38 2.36 4.17
C ILE A 131 -3.40 1.29 5.24
N GLY A 132 -4.53 0.63 5.41
CA GLY A 132 -4.75 -0.43 6.40
C GLY A 132 -3.96 -1.71 6.09
N ASN A 133 -4.32 -2.78 6.77
CA ASN A 133 -3.68 -4.09 6.62
C ASN A 133 -4.27 -4.88 5.46
N ASN A 134 -3.48 -5.81 4.87
CA ASN A 134 -3.90 -6.74 3.82
C ASN A 134 -4.47 -6.03 2.58
N VAL A 135 -3.97 -4.85 2.25
CA VAL A 135 -4.43 -4.10 1.08
C VAL A 135 -3.65 -4.51 -0.16
N TRP A 136 -4.37 -4.83 -1.23
CA TRP A 136 -3.77 -5.06 -2.54
C TRP A 136 -4.02 -3.89 -3.47
N ILE A 137 -2.97 -3.25 -3.95
CA ILE A 137 -3.02 -2.12 -4.88
C ILE A 137 -2.52 -2.58 -6.25
N GLY A 138 -3.40 -2.55 -7.23
CA GLY A 138 -3.13 -2.90 -8.63
C GLY A 138 -2.17 -1.93 -9.30
N GLY A 139 -1.59 -2.34 -10.43
CA GLY A 139 -0.62 -1.53 -11.17
C GLY A 139 -1.18 -0.21 -11.69
N ASN A 140 -0.31 0.81 -11.77
CA ASN A 140 -0.66 2.16 -12.24
C ASN A 140 -1.77 2.86 -11.42
N VAL A 141 -1.95 2.48 -10.17
CA VAL A 141 -2.87 3.18 -9.25
C VAL A 141 -2.22 4.45 -8.73
N VAL A 142 -3.01 5.52 -8.67
CA VAL A 142 -2.61 6.78 -8.02
C VAL A 142 -3.50 7.01 -6.80
N ILE A 143 -2.86 7.29 -5.65
CA ILE A 143 -3.54 7.67 -4.41
C ILE A 143 -3.29 9.14 -4.14
N CYS A 144 -4.36 9.91 -4.02
CA CYS A 144 -4.33 11.37 -3.82
C CYS A 144 -4.16 11.75 -2.35
N PRO A 145 -3.76 13.01 -2.05
CA PRO A 145 -3.52 13.47 -0.69
C PRO A 145 -4.73 13.33 0.23
N GLY A 146 -4.51 12.89 1.46
CA GLY A 146 -5.53 12.83 2.51
C GLY A 146 -6.41 11.58 2.49
N VAL A 147 -6.12 10.61 1.63
CA VAL A 147 -6.93 9.39 1.48
C VAL A 147 -6.62 8.38 2.60
N THR A 148 -7.67 7.78 3.14
CA THR A 148 -7.59 6.59 4.01
C THR A 148 -8.15 5.37 3.27
N ILE A 149 -7.40 4.26 3.26
CA ILE A 149 -7.83 2.97 2.70
C ILE A 149 -7.95 1.98 3.86
N GLY A 150 -9.15 1.43 4.02
CA GLY A 150 -9.45 0.44 5.07
C GLY A 150 -8.83 -0.92 4.81
N ASP A 151 -8.78 -1.74 5.85
CA ASP A 151 -8.20 -3.09 5.82
C ASP A 151 -8.86 -3.98 4.76
N ASN A 152 -8.08 -4.89 4.18
CA ASN A 152 -8.55 -5.90 3.24
C ASN A 152 -9.20 -5.32 1.97
N ALA A 153 -8.89 -4.09 1.60
CA ALA A 153 -9.36 -3.48 0.35
C ALA A 153 -8.51 -3.94 -0.84
N VAL A 154 -9.14 -4.01 -2.01
CA VAL A 154 -8.48 -4.29 -3.30
C VAL A 154 -8.74 -3.12 -4.24
N ILE A 155 -7.66 -2.51 -4.72
CA ILE A 155 -7.71 -1.39 -5.66
C ILE A 155 -7.34 -1.90 -7.05
N GLY A 156 -8.29 -1.86 -7.98
CA GLY A 156 -8.10 -2.30 -9.36
C GLY A 156 -7.06 -1.45 -10.11
N ALA A 157 -6.30 -2.07 -11.00
CA ALA A 157 -5.26 -1.42 -11.78
C ALA A 157 -5.77 -0.19 -12.55
N GLY A 158 -4.94 0.85 -12.69
CA GLY A 158 -5.24 2.10 -13.38
C GLY A 158 -6.22 3.03 -12.64
N SER A 159 -6.50 2.77 -11.37
CA SER A 159 -7.44 3.58 -10.60
C SER A 159 -6.81 4.87 -10.05
N ILE A 160 -7.64 5.93 -9.95
CA ILE A 160 -7.26 7.19 -9.29
C ILE A 160 -8.13 7.34 -8.03
N VAL A 161 -7.50 7.13 -6.87
CA VAL A 161 -8.17 7.16 -5.57
C VAL A 161 -8.15 8.57 -5.02
N THR A 162 -9.32 9.23 -5.04
CA THR A 162 -9.50 10.63 -4.61
C THR A 162 -10.34 10.78 -3.34
N LYS A 163 -10.84 9.65 -2.79
CA LYS A 163 -11.67 9.60 -1.59
C LYS A 163 -11.32 8.36 -0.78
N ASP A 164 -11.70 8.36 0.48
CA ASP A 164 -11.52 7.22 1.37
C ASP A 164 -12.19 5.94 0.83
N ILE A 165 -11.54 4.82 1.08
CA ILE A 165 -11.99 3.49 0.68
C ILE A 165 -12.32 2.67 1.92
N SER A 166 -13.53 2.14 1.96
CA SER A 166 -13.97 1.26 3.06
C SER A 166 -13.22 -0.07 3.04
N ALA A 167 -13.03 -0.63 4.23
CA ALA A 167 -12.49 -1.98 4.38
C ALA A 167 -13.36 -3.02 3.63
N TRP A 168 -12.73 -4.12 3.22
CA TRP A 168 -13.41 -5.24 2.57
C TRP A 168 -14.15 -4.86 1.28
N THR A 169 -13.59 -3.98 0.47
CA THR A 169 -14.15 -3.59 -0.82
C THR A 169 -13.18 -3.79 -1.98
N VAL A 170 -13.73 -4.13 -3.13
CA VAL A 170 -13.06 -4.02 -4.43
C VAL A 170 -13.48 -2.70 -5.05
N VAL A 171 -12.51 -1.86 -5.38
CA VAL A 171 -12.73 -0.55 -6.00
C VAL A 171 -11.92 -0.43 -7.28
N ALA A 172 -12.41 0.34 -8.27
CA ALA A 172 -11.67 0.61 -9.50
C ALA A 172 -12.15 1.88 -10.20
N GLY A 173 -11.35 2.36 -11.16
CA GLY A 173 -11.69 3.41 -12.11
C GLY A 173 -11.10 4.79 -11.80
N ASN A 174 -11.41 5.75 -12.67
CA ASN A 174 -11.01 7.16 -12.55
C ASN A 174 -12.23 8.07 -12.72
N PRO A 175 -12.74 8.75 -11.66
CA PRO A 175 -12.33 8.55 -10.27
C PRO A 175 -12.72 7.15 -9.75
N CYS A 176 -11.95 6.65 -8.78
CA CYS A 176 -12.16 5.33 -8.19
C CYS A 176 -13.52 5.21 -7.50
N LYS A 177 -14.22 4.09 -7.76
CA LYS A 177 -15.55 3.80 -7.20
C LYS A 177 -15.60 2.36 -6.68
N VAL A 178 -16.46 2.11 -5.70
CA VAL A 178 -16.75 0.75 -5.22
C VAL A 178 -17.40 -0.06 -6.34
N ILE A 179 -16.81 -1.22 -6.62
CA ILE A 179 -17.35 -2.22 -7.56
C ILE A 179 -18.22 -3.22 -6.81
N ARG A 180 -17.69 -3.74 -5.68
CA ARG A 180 -18.40 -4.68 -4.80
C ARG A 180 -17.72 -4.80 -3.44
N GLU A 181 -18.40 -5.40 -2.51
CA GLU A 181 -17.80 -5.89 -1.27
C GLU A 181 -17.03 -7.18 -1.50
N ILE A 182 -16.03 -7.42 -0.65
CA ILE A 182 -15.33 -8.70 -0.52
C ILE A 182 -16.04 -9.49 0.56
N THR A 183 -16.39 -10.73 0.26
CA THR A 183 -17.06 -11.66 1.19
C THR A 183 -16.18 -12.89 1.42
N ASP A 184 -16.51 -13.69 2.45
CA ASP A 184 -15.77 -14.94 2.68
C ASP A 184 -16.01 -15.99 1.58
N ASP A 185 -17.02 -15.81 0.73
CA ASP A 185 -17.22 -16.65 -0.47
C ASP A 185 -16.12 -16.46 -1.51
N ASP A 186 -15.43 -15.30 -1.51
CA ASP A 186 -14.28 -15.04 -2.39
C ASP A 186 -13.10 -16.00 -2.14
N ILE A 187 -13.07 -16.69 -0.98
CA ILE A 187 -12.08 -17.74 -0.65
C ILE A 187 -12.07 -18.88 -1.70
N GLU A 188 -13.19 -19.13 -2.35
CA GLU A 188 -13.29 -20.20 -3.35
C GLU A 188 -12.59 -19.87 -4.67
N PHE A 189 -12.31 -18.59 -4.94
CA PHE A 189 -11.91 -18.14 -6.26
C PHE A 189 -10.53 -17.48 -6.23
N PHE A 190 -9.68 -17.79 -7.21
CA PHE A 190 -8.40 -17.09 -7.41
C PHE A 190 -8.48 -16.01 -8.49
N PHE A 191 -9.39 -16.14 -9.45
CA PHE A 191 -9.59 -15.13 -10.50
C PHE A 191 -10.99 -15.25 -11.13
N LYS A 192 -11.81 -14.19 -11.02
CA LYS A 192 -13.19 -14.18 -11.54
C LYS A 192 -13.97 -15.40 -11.03
N ASN A 193 -14.43 -16.26 -11.94
CA ASN A 193 -15.15 -17.50 -11.64
C ASN A 193 -14.24 -18.74 -11.59
N ASN A 194 -12.91 -18.56 -11.72
CA ASN A 194 -11.96 -19.66 -11.64
C ASN A 194 -11.73 -20.03 -10.19
N ARG A 195 -12.08 -21.27 -9.84
CA ARG A 195 -11.95 -21.81 -8.50
C ARG A 195 -10.57 -22.45 -8.30
N PHE A 196 -10.12 -22.45 -7.08
CA PHE A 196 -8.98 -23.25 -6.67
C PHE A 196 -9.28 -24.75 -6.89
N ASP A 197 -8.27 -25.51 -7.33
CA ASP A 197 -8.31 -26.95 -7.30
C ASP A 197 -8.21 -27.49 -5.87
N GLU A 198 -8.48 -28.80 -5.71
CA GLU A 198 -8.49 -29.45 -4.40
C GLU A 198 -7.16 -29.32 -3.66
N ASN A 199 -6.03 -29.57 -4.36
CA ASN A 199 -4.72 -29.54 -3.74
C ASN A 199 -4.37 -28.16 -3.21
N ALA A 200 -4.57 -27.13 -4.04
CA ALA A 200 -4.31 -25.73 -3.68
C ALA A 200 -5.21 -25.30 -2.50
N PHE A 201 -6.49 -25.68 -2.50
CA PHE A 201 -7.41 -25.33 -1.43
C PHE A 201 -7.03 -26.02 -0.11
N MET A 202 -6.66 -27.30 -0.15
CA MET A 202 -6.23 -28.05 1.04
C MET A 202 -4.93 -27.48 1.63
N ASP A 203 -3.98 -27.09 0.78
CA ASP A 203 -2.76 -26.40 1.23
C ASP A 203 -3.05 -25.08 1.91
N MET A 204 -3.92 -24.24 1.32
CA MET A 204 -4.34 -22.99 1.95
C MET A 204 -4.99 -23.23 3.32
N GLU A 205 -5.90 -24.20 3.42
CA GLU A 205 -6.55 -24.54 4.71
C GLU A 205 -5.53 -24.96 5.76
N ARG A 206 -4.54 -25.79 5.38
CA ARG A 206 -3.45 -26.20 6.27
C ARG A 206 -2.67 -24.99 6.76
N ILE A 207 -2.27 -24.10 5.85
CA ILE A 207 -1.53 -22.86 6.15
C ILE A 207 -2.35 -21.94 7.08
N TRP A 208 -3.66 -21.81 6.87
CA TRP A 208 -4.53 -21.03 7.76
C TRP A 208 -4.57 -21.61 9.17
N ARG A 209 -4.70 -22.93 9.31
CA ARG A 209 -4.73 -23.62 10.60
C ARG A 209 -3.41 -23.46 11.36
N GLU A 210 -2.29 -23.66 10.69
CA GLU A 210 -0.94 -23.53 11.28
C GLU A 210 -0.64 -22.11 11.75
N ASN A 211 -1.26 -21.10 11.12
CA ASN A 211 -1.03 -19.69 11.39
C ASN A 211 -2.22 -18.98 12.03
N SER A 212 -3.22 -19.71 12.54
CA SER A 212 -4.47 -19.13 13.08
C SER A 212 -4.26 -18.15 14.23
N ASN A 213 -3.16 -18.26 14.96
CA ASN A 213 -2.88 -17.49 16.17
C ASN A 213 -1.94 -16.29 15.96
N ASN A 214 -1.37 -16.10 14.75
CA ASN A 214 -0.36 -15.06 14.52
C ASN A 214 -0.91 -13.79 13.83
N GLY A 215 -2.22 -13.69 13.64
CA GLY A 215 -2.87 -12.52 13.05
C GLY A 215 -2.64 -12.34 11.54
N LYS A 216 -1.91 -13.25 10.88
CA LYS A 216 -1.55 -13.15 9.46
C LYS A 216 -2.75 -13.19 8.52
N PHE A 217 -3.83 -13.90 8.91
CA PHE A 217 -5.01 -14.10 8.07
C PHE A 217 -6.24 -13.40 8.65
N SER A 218 -6.92 -12.65 7.79
CA SER A 218 -8.17 -11.95 8.09
C SER A 218 -9.33 -12.65 7.40
N PHE A 219 -10.41 -12.88 8.15
CA PHE A 219 -11.66 -13.37 7.63
C PHE A 219 -12.77 -12.38 8.03
N ARG A 220 -13.64 -12.03 7.09
CA ARG A 220 -14.72 -11.05 7.35
C ARG A 220 -15.70 -11.57 8.40
N ASN A 221 -15.97 -12.87 8.37
CA ASN A 221 -16.78 -13.55 9.36
C ASN A 221 -16.18 -14.92 9.73
N LYS A 222 -15.26 -14.92 10.69
CA LYS A 222 -14.58 -16.15 11.14
C LYS A 222 -15.55 -17.29 11.54
N GLY A 223 -16.77 -16.96 12.01
CA GLY A 223 -17.78 -17.95 12.41
C GLY A 223 -18.33 -18.76 11.23
N LYS A 224 -18.33 -18.22 10.03
CA LYS A 224 -18.79 -18.90 8.79
C LYS A 224 -17.70 -19.72 8.10
N LEU A 225 -16.43 -19.51 8.44
CA LEU A 225 -15.32 -20.19 7.77
C LEU A 225 -15.44 -21.73 7.78
N PRO A 226 -15.82 -22.40 8.87
CA PRO A 226 -15.99 -23.87 8.86
C PRO A 226 -17.06 -24.36 7.89
N GLU A 227 -18.17 -23.63 7.74
CA GLU A 227 -19.23 -23.96 6.78
C GLU A 227 -18.76 -23.79 5.34
N ILE A 228 -18.01 -22.72 5.05
CA ILE A 228 -17.44 -22.47 3.72
C ILE A 228 -16.44 -23.57 3.36
N ILE A 229 -15.52 -23.91 4.26
CA ILE A 229 -14.55 -24.97 4.04
C ILE A 229 -15.27 -26.31 3.78
N LYS A 230 -16.30 -26.64 4.56
CA LYS A 230 -17.09 -27.86 4.35
C LYS A 230 -17.74 -27.87 2.97
N ARG A 231 -18.42 -26.80 2.57
CA ARG A 231 -19.05 -26.64 1.25
C ARG A 231 -18.07 -26.83 0.10
N VAL A 232 -16.88 -26.23 0.20
CA VAL A 232 -15.85 -26.36 -0.83
C VAL A 232 -15.35 -27.79 -0.94
N LYS A 233 -15.11 -28.48 0.19
CA LYS A 233 -14.68 -29.89 0.20
C LYS A 233 -15.73 -30.83 -0.38
N GLU A 234 -17.01 -30.65 -0.02
CA GLU A 234 -18.13 -31.46 -0.56
C GLU A 234 -18.19 -31.37 -2.09
N ARG A 235 -17.84 -30.23 -2.68
CA ARG A 235 -17.75 -30.05 -4.14
C ARG A 235 -16.69 -30.95 -4.78
N PHE A 236 -15.52 -31.12 -4.12
CA PHE A 236 -14.47 -32.00 -4.66
C PHE A 236 -14.84 -33.48 -4.58
N CYS A 237 -15.68 -33.86 -3.62
CA CYS A 237 -16.14 -35.25 -3.48
C CYS A 237 -17.23 -35.62 -4.50
N ASN A 238 -17.96 -34.66 -5.06
CA ASN A 238 -19.11 -34.86 -5.93
C ASN A 238 -18.86 -34.52 -7.43
N GLY A 239 -17.65 -34.15 -7.81
CA GLY A 239 -17.23 -33.85 -9.18
C GLY A 239 -16.21 -34.84 -9.68
#